data_0d41495caff483719bd5f1f01e6c6e4f
#
_entry.id   0d41495caff483719bd5f1f01e6c6e4f
#
_cell.length_a   1.000
_cell.length_b   1.000
_cell.length_c   1.000
_cell.angle_alpha   90.00
_cell.angle_beta   90.00
_cell.angle_gamma   90.00
#
_symmetry.space_group_name_H-M   'P 1'
#
loop_
_entity.id
_entity.type
_entity.pdbx_description
1 polymer ?
#
loop_
_entity_poly.entity_id
_entity_poly.type
_entity_poly.pdbx_seq_one_letter_code
_entity_poly.pdbx_strand_id
1 'polypeptide(L)'
;MSLENISSEERTGAIRAFESTIHKSENALINMTEKGTNTTLVQKRLTALRIGLAMLKHTWHGESYSYTDEEIREAQHVITGLFPSLETQHAKAKVGGAQKTLLERRIRAFELAIQIMSTKKAADV
;
A
#
# COMPACT_ATOMS: atom_id res chain seq x y z
N MET A 1 13.19 -2.02 12.79
CA MET A 1 12.02 -2.44 13.59
C MET A 1 11.64 -3.87 13.25
N SER A 2 11.37 -4.68 14.24
CA SER A 2 10.93 -6.05 14.02
C SER A 2 9.45 -6.10 13.68
N LEU A 3 9.08 -6.88 12.64
CA LEU A 3 7.69 -7.10 12.28
C LEU A 3 6.92 -7.86 13.37
N GLU A 4 7.63 -8.56 14.24
CA GLU A 4 7.01 -9.30 15.34
C GLU A 4 6.46 -8.41 16.45
N ASN A 5 6.95 -7.19 16.55
CA ASN A 5 6.54 -6.25 17.59
C ASN A 5 5.42 -5.31 17.19
N ILE A 6 4.80 -5.56 16.03
CA ILE A 6 3.72 -4.71 15.54
C ILE A 6 2.42 -5.09 16.26
N SER A 7 1.79 -4.09 16.88
CA SER A 7 0.57 -4.31 17.63
C SER A 7 -0.60 -4.69 16.73
N SER A 8 -1.61 -5.32 17.31
CA SER A 8 -2.86 -5.64 16.63
C SER A 8 -3.52 -4.38 16.05
N GLU A 9 -3.47 -3.27 16.79
CA GLU A 9 -4.02 -2.01 16.33
C GLU A 9 -3.28 -1.45 15.12
N GLU A 10 -1.95 -1.55 15.11
CA GLU A 10 -1.15 -1.15 13.97
C GLU A 10 -1.45 -1.99 12.75
N ARG A 11 -1.60 -3.30 12.92
CA ARG A 11 -1.95 -4.21 11.83
C ARG A 11 -3.30 -3.86 11.23
N THR A 12 -4.29 -3.66 12.08
CA THR A 12 -5.64 -3.28 11.62
C THR A 12 -5.60 -1.93 10.90
N GLY A 13 -4.87 -0.97 11.45
CA GLY A 13 -4.72 0.34 10.84
C GLY A 13 -4.06 0.28 9.47
N ALA A 14 -3.02 -0.56 9.32
CA ALA A 14 -2.34 -0.73 8.05
C ALA A 14 -3.26 -1.34 7.00
N ILE A 15 -4.01 -2.37 7.36
CA ILE A 15 -4.97 -3.00 6.45
C ILE A 15 -6.02 -2.00 5.99
N ARG A 16 -6.58 -1.22 6.94
CA ARG A 16 -7.57 -0.19 6.61
C ARG A 16 -7.02 0.90 5.70
N ALA A 17 -5.75 1.28 5.90
CA ALA A 17 -5.11 2.29 5.05
C ALA A 17 -4.99 1.79 3.61
N PHE A 18 -4.63 0.51 3.41
CA PHE A 18 -4.60 -0.09 2.10
C PHE A 18 -5.98 -0.15 1.47
N GLU A 19 -6.99 -0.62 2.23
CA GLU A 19 -8.36 -0.72 1.74
C GLU A 19 -8.91 0.63 1.31
N SER A 20 -8.66 1.67 2.12
CA SER A 20 -9.08 3.03 1.80
C SER A 20 -8.42 3.55 0.54
N THR A 21 -7.11 3.34 0.40
CA THR A 21 -6.37 3.79 -0.78
C THR A 21 -6.81 3.03 -2.04
N ILE A 22 -7.05 1.73 -1.91
CA ILE A 22 -7.57 0.91 -3.01
C ILE A 22 -8.92 1.43 -3.47
N HIS A 23 -9.82 1.72 -2.52
CA HIS A 23 -11.14 2.23 -2.83
C HIS A 23 -11.08 3.56 -3.60
N LYS A 24 -10.21 4.48 -3.15
CA LYS A 24 -9.98 5.74 -3.85
C LYS A 24 -9.46 5.52 -5.27
N SER A 25 -8.55 4.58 -5.44
CA SER A 25 -7.97 4.25 -6.74
C SER A 25 -9.00 3.62 -7.68
N GLU A 26 -9.88 2.76 -7.13
CA GLU A 26 -10.96 2.16 -7.90
C GLU A 26 -11.93 3.23 -8.39
N ASN A 27 -12.29 4.18 -7.54
CA ASN A 27 -13.16 5.28 -7.92
C ASN A 27 -12.51 6.18 -8.99
N ALA A 28 -11.22 6.45 -8.83
CA ALA A 28 -10.47 7.22 -9.83
C ALA A 28 -10.46 6.50 -11.19
N LEU A 29 -10.26 5.17 -11.16
CA LEU A 29 -10.26 4.37 -12.37
C LEU A 29 -11.61 4.44 -13.10
N ILE A 30 -12.71 4.33 -12.35
CA ILE A 30 -14.04 4.44 -12.92
C ILE A 30 -14.24 5.82 -13.59
N ASN A 31 -13.89 6.88 -12.89
CA ASN A 31 -14.05 8.24 -13.41
C ASN A 31 -13.18 8.48 -14.64
N MET A 32 -11.95 8.01 -14.63
CA MET A 32 -11.04 8.18 -15.76
C MET A 32 -11.50 7.37 -16.97
N THR A 33 -12.03 6.17 -16.75
CA THR A 33 -12.57 5.33 -17.81
C THR A 33 -13.76 6.02 -18.48
N GLU A 34 -14.66 6.57 -17.69
CA GLU A 34 -15.83 7.29 -18.20
C GLU A 34 -15.45 8.51 -19.03
N LYS A 35 -14.37 9.19 -18.66
CA LYS A 35 -13.85 10.37 -19.37
C LYS A 35 -12.97 10.03 -20.57
N GLY A 36 -12.66 8.75 -20.77
CA GLY A 36 -11.78 8.32 -21.85
C GLY A 36 -10.32 8.68 -21.62
N THR A 37 -9.93 8.97 -20.38
CA THR A 37 -8.54 9.30 -20.02
C THR A 37 -7.70 8.03 -19.93
N ASN A 38 -6.41 8.14 -20.18
CA ASN A 38 -5.47 7.02 -20.06
C ASN A 38 -5.40 6.53 -18.61
N THR A 39 -5.70 5.26 -18.39
CA THR A 39 -5.79 4.65 -17.06
C THR A 39 -4.59 3.80 -16.67
N THR A 40 -3.58 3.72 -17.52
CA THR A 40 -2.43 2.81 -17.31
C THR A 40 -1.78 2.97 -15.94
N LEU A 41 -1.49 4.20 -15.55
CA LEU A 41 -0.82 4.48 -14.28
C LEU A 41 -1.69 4.11 -13.08
N VAL A 42 -2.97 4.45 -13.12
CA VAL A 42 -3.91 4.14 -12.03
C VAL A 42 -4.07 2.63 -11.90
N GLN A 43 -4.18 1.91 -13.01
CA GLN A 43 -4.26 0.45 -13.00
C GLN A 43 -3.02 -0.18 -12.37
N LYS A 44 -1.85 0.32 -12.72
CA LYS A 44 -0.58 -0.16 -12.17
C LYS A 44 -0.51 0.03 -10.66
N ARG A 45 -0.90 1.21 -10.19
CA ARG A 45 -0.94 1.52 -8.76
C ARG A 45 -1.95 0.65 -8.03
N LEU A 46 -3.12 0.47 -8.61
CA LEU A 46 -4.17 -0.35 -8.01
C LEU A 46 -3.73 -1.80 -7.86
N THR A 47 -3.11 -2.37 -8.90
CA THR A 47 -2.57 -3.72 -8.84
C THR A 47 -1.53 -3.85 -7.73
N ALA A 48 -0.60 -2.89 -7.64
CA ALA A 48 0.44 -2.91 -6.62
C ALA A 48 -0.14 -2.82 -5.21
N LEU A 49 -1.16 -1.99 -5.02
CA LEU A 49 -1.81 -1.85 -3.71
C LEU A 49 -2.53 -3.13 -3.30
N ARG A 50 -3.19 -3.79 -4.24
CA ARG A 50 -3.86 -5.07 -3.98
C ARG A 50 -2.86 -6.15 -3.58
N ILE A 51 -1.72 -6.20 -4.25
CA ILE A 51 -0.64 -7.13 -3.89
C ILE A 51 -0.10 -6.82 -2.51
N GLY A 52 0.16 -5.55 -2.21
CA GLY A 52 0.61 -5.12 -0.89
C GLY A 52 -0.34 -5.55 0.22
N LEU A 53 -1.63 -5.33 0.01
CA LEU A 53 -2.65 -5.74 0.98
C LEU A 53 -2.66 -7.27 1.16
N ALA A 54 -2.57 -8.01 0.05
CA ALA A 54 -2.55 -9.47 0.10
C ALA A 54 -1.35 -9.97 0.91
N MET A 55 -0.19 -9.33 0.77
CA MET A 55 1.01 -9.71 1.51
C MET A 55 0.87 -9.43 3.01
N LEU A 56 0.23 -8.32 3.38
CA LEU A 56 -0.06 -8.03 4.79
C LEU A 56 -0.98 -9.11 5.37
N LYS A 57 -2.04 -9.45 4.66
CA LYS A 57 -3.00 -10.45 5.13
C LYS A 57 -2.38 -11.84 5.19
N HIS A 58 -1.51 -12.17 4.24
CA HIS A 58 -0.79 -13.44 4.29
C HIS A 58 0.08 -13.52 5.54
N THR A 59 0.85 -12.47 5.82
CA THR A 59 1.79 -12.46 6.93
C THR A 59 1.07 -12.44 8.28
N TRP A 60 0.01 -11.67 8.41
CA TRP A 60 -0.65 -11.47 9.70
C TRP A 60 -1.85 -12.39 9.95
N HIS A 61 -2.50 -12.87 8.90
CA HIS A 61 -3.73 -13.66 9.02
C HIS A 61 -3.60 -15.05 8.38
N GLY A 62 -2.46 -15.38 7.79
CA GLY A 62 -2.25 -16.68 7.17
C GLY A 62 -3.04 -16.90 5.88
N GLU A 63 -3.55 -15.85 5.27
CA GLU A 63 -4.30 -15.98 4.01
C GLU A 63 -3.38 -16.33 2.86
N SER A 64 -3.83 -17.22 1.97
CA SER A 64 -3.05 -17.60 0.79
C SER A 64 -3.01 -16.47 -0.23
N TYR A 65 -1.96 -16.45 -1.05
CA TYR A 65 -1.87 -15.55 -2.19
C TYR A 65 -1.30 -16.35 -3.38
N SER A 66 -1.55 -15.84 -4.59
CA SER A 66 -1.11 -16.52 -5.82
C SER A 66 -0.26 -15.64 -6.72
N TYR A 67 0.34 -14.59 -6.18
CA TYR A 67 1.21 -13.69 -6.95
C TYR A 67 2.60 -14.30 -7.09
N THR A 68 3.23 -14.07 -8.25
CA THR A 68 4.60 -14.51 -8.49
C THR A 68 5.59 -13.56 -7.79
N ASP A 69 6.83 -14.03 -7.62
CA ASP A 69 7.89 -13.19 -7.05
C ASP A 69 8.13 -11.94 -7.91
N GLU A 70 8.01 -12.07 -9.23
CA GLU A 70 8.15 -10.93 -10.14
C GLU A 70 7.03 -9.91 -9.92
N GLU A 71 5.80 -10.37 -9.77
CA GLU A 71 4.66 -9.50 -9.51
C GLU A 71 4.81 -8.77 -8.17
N ILE A 72 5.29 -9.47 -7.14
CA ILE A 72 5.53 -8.88 -5.82
C ILE A 72 6.64 -7.83 -5.91
N ARG A 73 7.70 -8.12 -6.64
CA ARG A 73 8.81 -7.18 -6.83
C ARG A 73 8.35 -5.91 -7.54
N GLU A 74 7.56 -6.06 -8.59
CA GLU A 74 7.00 -4.91 -9.32
C GLU A 74 6.09 -4.08 -8.42
N ALA A 75 5.25 -4.74 -7.62
CA ALA A 75 4.38 -4.05 -6.67
C ALA A 75 5.18 -3.26 -5.65
N GLN A 76 6.25 -3.86 -5.11
CA GLN A 76 7.14 -3.19 -4.18
C GLN A 76 7.75 -1.93 -4.81
N HIS A 77 8.18 -2.03 -6.06
CA HIS A 77 8.74 -0.90 -6.79
C HIS A 77 7.71 0.24 -6.95
N VAL A 78 6.50 -0.10 -7.34
CA VAL A 78 5.43 0.89 -7.52
C VAL A 78 5.07 1.57 -6.20
N ILE A 79 4.93 0.80 -5.12
CA ILE A 79 4.60 1.36 -3.81
C ILE A 79 5.73 2.28 -3.32
N THR A 80 6.99 1.86 -3.51
CA THR A 80 8.15 2.69 -3.14
C THR A 80 8.10 4.04 -3.86
N GLY A 81 7.69 4.05 -5.11
CA GLY A 81 7.57 5.27 -5.91
C GLY A 81 6.47 6.23 -5.44
N LEU A 82 5.58 5.80 -4.55
CA LEU A 82 4.51 6.66 -4.02
C LEU A 82 4.96 7.51 -2.82
N PHE A 83 6.06 7.16 -2.16
CA PHE A 83 6.49 7.86 -0.95
C PHE A 83 6.79 9.35 -1.15
N PRO A 84 7.50 9.78 -2.19
CA PRO A 84 7.77 11.21 -2.35
C PRO A 84 6.50 12.06 -2.37
N SER A 85 5.46 11.62 -3.08
CA SER A 85 4.19 12.33 -3.14
C SER A 85 3.49 12.34 -1.78
N LEU A 86 3.51 11.21 -1.07
CA LEU A 86 2.89 11.11 0.26
C LEU A 86 3.60 12.03 1.26
N GLU A 87 4.91 12.07 1.22
CA GLU A 87 5.70 12.92 2.11
C GLU A 87 5.45 14.39 1.83
N THR A 88 5.31 14.76 0.56
CA THR A 88 4.97 16.13 0.18
C THR A 88 3.59 16.52 0.69
N GLN A 89 2.60 15.64 0.52
CA GLN A 89 1.25 15.87 1.03
C GLN A 89 1.24 15.98 2.55
N HIS A 90 2.01 15.12 3.22
CA HIS A 90 2.11 15.13 4.68
C HIS A 90 2.70 16.44 5.18
N ALA A 91 3.75 16.93 4.53
CA ALA A 91 4.39 18.18 4.90
C ALA A 91 3.45 19.39 4.76
N LYS A 92 2.53 19.36 3.80
CA LYS A 92 1.56 20.42 3.55
C LYS A 92 0.30 20.32 4.40
N ALA A 93 0.05 19.17 5.02
CA ALA A 93 -1.16 18.96 5.79
C ALA A 93 -1.11 19.73 7.12
N LYS A 94 -2.27 20.17 7.58
CA LYS A 94 -2.39 20.92 8.82
C LYS A 94 -1.96 20.07 10.02
N VAL A 95 -1.07 20.62 10.84
CA VAL A 95 -0.62 19.96 12.08
C VAL A 95 -1.84 19.70 12.97
N GLY A 96 -1.98 18.45 13.43
CA GLY A 96 -3.10 18.03 14.27
C GLY A 96 -4.39 17.78 13.52
N GLY A 97 -4.40 17.96 12.20
CA GLY A 97 -5.59 17.72 11.39
C GLY A 97 -5.77 16.25 11.04
N ALA A 98 -7.01 15.87 10.71
CA ALA A 98 -7.36 14.50 10.35
C ALA A 98 -6.61 14.01 9.10
N GLN A 99 -6.40 14.90 8.13
CA GLN A 99 -5.70 14.55 6.90
C GLN A 99 -4.25 14.13 7.18
N LYS A 100 -3.56 14.85 8.06
CA LYS A 100 -2.19 14.53 8.41
C LYS A 100 -2.10 13.16 9.08
N THR A 101 -3.04 12.85 9.97
CA THR A 101 -3.10 11.55 10.63
C THR A 101 -3.33 10.42 9.62
N LEU A 102 -4.24 10.62 8.65
CA LEU A 102 -4.50 9.64 7.62
C LEU A 102 -3.26 9.38 6.76
N LEU A 103 -2.53 10.44 6.42
CA LEU A 103 -1.30 10.31 5.63
C LEU A 103 -0.21 9.56 6.40
N GLU A 104 -0.09 9.83 7.70
CA GLU A 104 0.87 9.11 8.55
C GLU A 104 0.56 7.61 8.60
N ARG A 105 -0.71 7.25 8.73
CA ARG A 105 -1.14 5.85 8.72
C ARG A 105 -0.87 5.18 7.38
N ARG A 106 -1.09 5.91 6.29
CA ARG A 106 -0.83 5.39 4.93
C ARG A 106 0.66 5.16 4.70
N ILE A 107 1.49 6.13 5.08
CA ILE A 107 2.94 6.00 4.97
C ILE A 107 3.42 4.80 5.78
N ARG A 108 2.94 4.66 7.01
CA ARG A 108 3.31 3.53 7.87
C ARG A 108 2.89 2.19 7.27
N ALA A 109 1.67 2.12 6.74
CA ALA A 109 1.15 0.91 6.11
C ALA A 109 2.02 0.49 4.92
N PHE A 110 2.42 1.45 4.09
CA PHE A 110 3.27 1.18 2.93
C PHE A 110 4.68 0.75 3.35
N GLU A 111 5.24 1.36 4.40
CA GLU A 111 6.54 0.94 4.95
C GLU A 111 6.49 -0.53 5.41
N LEU A 112 5.43 -0.90 6.13
CA LEU A 112 5.27 -2.27 6.60
C LEU A 112 5.13 -3.25 5.44
N ALA A 113 4.36 -2.90 4.43
CA ALA A 113 4.19 -3.75 3.25
C ALA A 113 5.52 -3.96 2.52
N ILE A 114 6.30 -2.90 2.36
CA ILE A 114 7.60 -2.98 1.71
C ILE A 114 8.56 -3.87 2.49
N GLN A 115 8.57 -3.76 3.82
CA GLN A 115 9.39 -4.63 4.67
C GLN A 115 9.01 -6.10 4.51
N ILE A 116 7.71 -6.38 4.51
CA ILE A 116 7.20 -7.75 4.35
C ILE A 116 7.55 -8.30 2.98
N MET A 117 7.38 -7.52 1.93
CA MET A 117 7.73 -7.92 0.56
C MET A 117 9.22 -8.18 0.42
N SER A 118 10.05 -7.36 1.05
CA SER A 118 11.51 -7.53 1.03
C SER A 118 11.93 -8.80 1.76
N THR A 119 11.31 -9.09 2.90
CA THR A 119 11.59 -10.30 3.68
C THR A 119 11.20 -11.55 2.90
N LYS A 120 10.03 -11.52 2.25
CA LYS A 120 9.56 -12.63 1.43
C LYS A 120 10.52 -12.92 0.28
N LYS A 121 10.98 -11.88 -0.39
CA LYS A 121 11.94 -11.99 -1.47
C LYS A 121 13.27 -12.59 -1.00
N ALA A 122 13.75 -12.17 0.19
CA ALA A 122 14.98 -12.71 0.77
C ALA A 122 14.83 -14.18 1.16
N ALA A 123 13.66 -14.58 1.62
CA ALA A 123 13.38 -15.96 2.01
C ALA A 123 13.34 -16.91 0.81
N ASP A 124 13.09 -16.41 -0.37
CA ASP A 124 12.99 -17.20 -1.59
C ASP A 124 14.34 -17.44 -2.26
N VAL A 125 15.41 -16.86 -1.73
CA VAL A 125 16.76 -16.98 -2.30
C VAL A 125 17.48 -18.24 -1.80
#